data_180aad7596a4d17def6cd8f3fe6bd1b3
#
_entry.id   180aad7596a4d17def6cd8f3fe6bd1b3
#
_cell.length_a   1.000
_cell.length_b   1.000
_cell.length_c   1.000
_cell.angle_alpha   90.00
_cell.angle_beta   90.00
_cell.angle_gamma   90.00
#
_symmetry.space_group_name_H-M   'P 1'
#
loop_
_entity.id
_entity.type
_entity.pdbx_description
1 polymer ?
#
loop_
_entity_poly.entity_id
_entity_poly.type
_entity_poly.pdbx_seq_one_letter_code
_entity_poly.pdbx_strand_id
1 'polypeptide(L)'
;GMLSVIKDVGLVADVFEHPPELPSGSSKMAIAHTRYGTSGERSPENVQPMIFHHMLGSLALAHNGNLVNDQELRSTLELKGSLFHSSSDTEVFAHILTSHRLESQSLEEALSRTMDEVKGAYSLLVMSEDSLIAVRDPHGFRPLCLGKVEDGYVFASESCALDAVGAQFLRDIEPGEICIIDGKDGTIHSNKEHCKSVSSSLCVFELIYFARPDSVIDTISVHEARIRSGAFLALEHPAQADVVIGVPDSGIDAAIGYSRQSGIPYGIGFIKNKYIGRTFIQPKQGERESTVRIKLNPISSTVRGKRVVLIDDSIVRGTTSKRIVRLLREAGAKEVHLRSSAPPFLFPCYYGTDIDSKKDLFACNHDHKAMEAILGVDSLGFLTIDQVIKLSDHPGIGFCRACFTGEYPCPKAL
;
A
#
# COMPACT_ATOMS: atom_id res chain seq x y z
N GLY A 1 25.81 -9.49 -18.48
CA GLY A 1 24.74 -10.50 -18.52
C GLY A 1 23.51 -9.99 -19.25
N MET A 2 22.66 -10.90 -19.71
CA MET A 2 21.42 -10.52 -20.39
C MET A 2 20.26 -10.54 -19.37
N LEU A 3 19.51 -9.43 -19.26
CA LEU A 3 18.27 -9.39 -18.51
C LEU A 3 17.15 -10.05 -19.33
N SER A 4 16.37 -10.92 -18.70
CA SER A 4 15.14 -11.48 -19.27
C SER A 4 13.94 -11.09 -18.41
N VAL A 5 12.79 -10.89 -19.02
CA VAL A 5 11.57 -10.51 -18.30
C VAL A 5 10.40 -11.41 -18.69
N ILE A 6 9.61 -11.75 -17.69
CA ILE A 6 8.31 -12.40 -17.83
C ILE A 6 7.31 -11.46 -17.21
N LYS A 7 6.36 -10.96 -17.97
CA LYS A 7 5.32 -10.08 -17.46
C LYS A 7 4.04 -10.21 -18.27
N ASP A 8 2.92 -10.22 -17.59
CA ASP A 8 1.59 -10.23 -18.20
C ASP A 8 0.57 -9.61 -17.24
N VAL A 9 -0.65 -9.46 -17.71
CA VAL A 9 -1.81 -9.05 -16.91
C VAL A 9 -2.55 -10.28 -16.39
N GLY A 10 -2.92 -10.28 -15.11
CA GLY A 10 -3.64 -11.39 -14.48
C GLY A 10 -3.13 -11.70 -13.07
N LEU A 11 -3.51 -12.85 -12.55
CA LEU A 11 -3.00 -13.32 -11.28
C LEU A 11 -1.61 -13.96 -11.47
N VAL A 12 -0.77 -13.85 -10.44
CA VAL A 12 0.58 -14.47 -10.47
C VAL A 12 0.50 -15.96 -10.81
N ALA A 13 -0.48 -16.69 -10.24
CA ALA A 13 -0.67 -18.10 -10.52
C ALA A 13 -0.97 -18.38 -12.00
N ASP A 14 -1.76 -17.51 -12.65
CA ASP A 14 -2.13 -17.68 -14.06
C ASP A 14 -0.94 -17.41 -14.98
N VAL A 15 -0.19 -16.33 -14.68
CA VAL A 15 0.99 -15.93 -15.48
C VAL A 15 2.11 -16.97 -15.40
N PHE A 16 2.26 -17.63 -14.24
CA PHE A 16 3.30 -18.63 -13.99
C PHE A 16 2.80 -20.09 -14.01
N GLU A 17 1.58 -20.34 -14.50
CA GLU A 17 1.07 -21.72 -14.66
C GLU A 17 1.97 -22.56 -15.57
N HIS A 18 2.51 -21.93 -16.61
CA HIS A 18 3.52 -22.51 -17.51
C HIS A 18 4.74 -21.60 -17.53
N PRO A 19 5.62 -21.67 -16.50
CA PRO A 19 6.79 -20.81 -16.48
C PRO A 19 7.63 -21.08 -17.72
N PRO A 20 8.02 -20.02 -18.47
CA PRO A 20 8.90 -20.19 -19.62
C PRO A 20 10.23 -20.78 -19.15
N GLU A 21 10.88 -21.55 -20.03
CA GLU A 21 12.21 -22.04 -19.79
C GLU A 21 13.15 -20.84 -19.55
N LEU A 22 13.63 -20.70 -18.33
CA LEU A 22 14.66 -19.72 -18.04
C LEU A 22 15.92 -20.10 -18.83
N PRO A 23 16.67 -19.10 -19.36
CA PRO A 23 17.91 -19.37 -20.06
C PRO A 23 18.79 -20.31 -19.22
N SER A 24 19.40 -21.30 -19.85
CA SER A 24 20.27 -22.27 -19.19
C SER A 24 21.46 -21.55 -18.54
N GLY A 25 21.42 -21.39 -17.24
CA GLY A 25 22.42 -20.70 -16.43
C GLY A 25 21.81 -20.28 -15.11
N SER A 26 22.56 -20.32 -14.03
CA SER A 26 22.10 -19.85 -12.73
C SER A 26 21.99 -18.33 -12.75
N SER A 27 20.77 -17.79 -12.84
CA SER A 27 20.55 -16.37 -12.52
C SER A 27 20.84 -16.15 -11.04
N LYS A 28 21.70 -15.17 -10.74
CA LYS A 28 22.06 -14.83 -9.36
C LYS A 28 21.12 -13.81 -8.74
N MET A 29 20.39 -13.05 -9.55
CA MET A 29 19.53 -11.95 -9.11
C MET A 29 18.21 -11.98 -9.85
N ALA A 30 17.14 -11.55 -9.18
CA ALA A 30 15.81 -11.35 -9.77
C ALA A 30 15.07 -10.23 -9.07
N ILE A 31 14.21 -9.53 -9.80
CA ILE A 31 13.22 -8.62 -9.23
C ILE A 31 11.83 -9.03 -9.70
N ALA A 32 10.82 -8.81 -8.85
CA ALA A 32 9.43 -9.11 -9.17
C ALA A 32 8.52 -7.96 -8.70
N HIS A 33 7.38 -7.81 -9.35
CA HIS A 33 6.40 -6.81 -8.98
C HIS A 33 4.97 -7.29 -9.28
N THR A 34 4.05 -7.02 -8.35
CA THR A 34 2.61 -7.16 -8.58
C THR A 34 1.98 -5.79 -8.54
N ARG A 35 1.55 -5.29 -9.71
CA ARG A 35 1.00 -3.93 -9.84
C ARG A 35 -0.49 -3.89 -9.52
N TYR A 36 -0.86 -3.08 -8.54
CA TYR A 36 -2.22 -2.56 -8.42
C TYR A 36 -2.25 -1.17 -9.07
N GLY A 37 -3.03 -0.98 -10.14
CA GLY A 37 -3.02 0.27 -10.91
C GLY A 37 -3.54 1.45 -10.09
N THR A 38 -2.63 2.28 -9.59
CA THR A 38 -2.90 3.49 -8.81
C THR A 38 -2.72 4.77 -9.62
N SER A 39 -1.79 4.78 -10.57
CA SER A 39 -1.52 5.87 -11.50
C SER A 39 -1.28 5.31 -12.90
N GLY A 40 -1.55 6.11 -13.93
CA GLY A 40 -1.46 5.71 -15.32
C GLY A 40 -2.56 4.76 -15.77
N GLU A 41 -2.65 4.54 -17.08
CA GLU A 41 -3.65 3.65 -17.68
C GLU A 41 -3.40 2.19 -17.28
N ARG A 42 -4.48 1.40 -17.21
CA ARG A 42 -4.41 -0.06 -17.04
C ARG A 42 -4.05 -0.69 -18.39
N SER A 43 -2.79 -0.55 -18.78
CA SER A 43 -2.28 -1.07 -20.04
C SER A 43 -1.12 -2.03 -19.81
N PRO A 44 -0.89 -3.00 -20.71
CA PRO A 44 0.23 -3.94 -20.63
C PRO A 44 1.60 -3.25 -20.57
N GLU A 45 1.74 -2.07 -21.17
CA GLU A 45 2.98 -1.28 -21.20
C GLU A 45 3.40 -0.82 -19.81
N ASN A 46 2.42 -0.64 -18.91
CA ASN A 46 2.65 -0.23 -17.51
C ASN A 46 2.98 -1.39 -16.56
N VAL A 47 2.99 -2.63 -17.05
CA VAL A 47 3.34 -3.80 -16.21
C VAL A 47 4.81 -3.78 -15.88
N GLN A 48 5.12 -4.00 -14.60
CA GLN A 48 6.49 -4.03 -14.06
C GLN A 48 6.94 -5.48 -13.76
N PRO A 49 8.26 -5.76 -13.70
CA PRO A 49 9.39 -4.84 -13.88
C PRO A 49 9.51 -4.27 -15.29
N MET A 50 10.02 -3.03 -15.40
CA MET A 50 10.35 -2.42 -16.68
C MET A 50 11.83 -2.59 -16.97
N ILE A 51 12.19 -2.98 -18.20
CA ILE A 51 13.59 -3.09 -18.65
C ILE A 51 13.91 -1.93 -19.57
N PHE A 52 15.04 -1.30 -19.31
CA PHE A 52 15.59 -0.21 -20.11
C PHE A 52 17.01 -0.57 -20.57
N HIS A 53 17.25 -0.36 -21.85
CA HIS A 53 18.56 -0.58 -22.44
C HIS A 53 19.23 0.76 -22.76
N HIS A 54 20.42 0.98 -22.26
CA HIS A 54 21.20 2.18 -22.55
C HIS A 54 22.67 1.81 -22.80
N MET A 55 23.47 2.77 -23.25
CA MET A 55 24.84 2.51 -23.69
C MET A 55 25.77 1.92 -22.60
N LEU A 56 25.46 2.09 -21.32
CA LEU A 56 26.25 1.55 -20.20
C LEU A 56 25.64 0.26 -19.61
N GLY A 57 24.79 -0.44 -20.33
CA GLY A 57 24.17 -1.70 -19.92
C GLY A 57 22.67 -1.64 -19.81
N SER A 58 22.08 -2.64 -19.21
CA SER A 58 20.63 -2.76 -19.03
C SER A 58 20.23 -2.59 -17.58
N LEU A 59 19.10 -1.97 -17.33
CA LEU A 59 18.50 -1.79 -16.02
C LEU A 59 17.09 -2.37 -16.01
N ALA A 60 16.73 -3.04 -14.92
CA ALA A 60 15.34 -3.41 -14.65
C ALA A 60 14.87 -2.68 -13.39
N LEU A 61 13.67 -2.09 -13.44
CA LEU A 61 13.08 -1.30 -12.36
C LEU A 61 11.73 -1.86 -11.93
N ALA A 62 11.51 -1.90 -10.62
CA ALA A 62 10.22 -2.14 -10.00
C ALA A 62 9.94 -1.05 -8.96
N HIS A 63 8.76 -0.42 -9.05
CA HIS A 63 8.40 0.77 -8.28
C HIS A 63 7.06 0.59 -7.56
N ASN A 64 7.07 0.80 -6.25
CA ASN A 64 5.87 0.96 -5.43
C ASN A 64 5.81 2.40 -4.91
N GLY A 65 4.85 3.16 -5.39
CA GLY A 65 4.67 4.56 -5.03
C GLY A 65 4.03 5.39 -6.14
N ASN A 66 4.25 6.69 -6.09
CA ASN A 66 3.84 7.64 -7.12
C ASN A 66 4.65 8.93 -7.02
N LEU A 67 5.26 9.36 -8.14
CA LEU A 67 5.95 10.63 -8.22
C LEU A 67 4.92 11.78 -8.33
N VAL A 68 5.18 12.88 -7.64
CA VAL A 68 4.28 14.06 -7.67
C VAL A 68 4.67 15.09 -8.71
N ASN A 69 5.89 15.00 -9.24
CA ASN A 69 6.40 15.87 -10.31
C ASN A 69 6.65 15.13 -11.63
N ASP A 70 6.05 13.94 -11.80
CA ASP A 70 6.22 13.10 -12.99
C ASP A 70 5.84 13.81 -14.29
N GLN A 71 4.74 14.58 -14.31
CA GLN A 71 4.28 15.31 -15.48
C GLN A 71 5.21 16.45 -15.89
N GLU A 72 5.75 17.20 -14.90
CA GLU A 72 6.73 18.25 -15.15
C GLU A 72 8.03 17.67 -15.74
N LEU A 73 8.54 16.61 -15.10
CA LEU A 73 9.75 15.91 -15.54
C LEU A 73 9.55 15.30 -16.94
N ARG A 74 8.41 14.63 -17.18
CA ARG A 74 8.05 14.07 -18.49
C ARG A 74 8.07 15.14 -19.57
N SER A 75 7.36 16.24 -19.35
CA SER A 75 7.33 17.35 -20.33
C SER A 75 8.72 17.90 -20.63
N THR A 76 9.56 18.04 -19.60
CA THR A 76 10.94 18.51 -19.76
C THR A 76 11.77 17.51 -20.59
N LEU A 77 11.61 16.21 -20.37
CA LEU A 77 12.30 15.16 -21.12
C LEU A 77 11.81 15.09 -22.57
N GLU A 78 10.52 15.20 -22.82
CA GLU A 78 9.92 15.21 -24.17
C GLU A 78 10.43 16.41 -24.98
N LEU A 79 10.55 17.59 -24.38
CA LEU A 79 11.16 18.77 -25.02
C LEU A 79 12.63 18.55 -25.39
N LYS A 80 13.33 17.67 -24.67
CA LYS A 80 14.70 17.24 -24.99
C LYS A 80 14.78 16.08 -25.99
N GLY A 81 13.61 15.58 -26.46
CA GLY A 81 13.51 14.52 -27.46
C GLY A 81 13.38 13.11 -26.90
N SER A 82 13.15 12.94 -25.60
CA SER A 82 12.84 11.61 -25.03
C SER A 82 11.52 11.08 -25.53
N LEU A 83 11.49 9.79 -25.84
CA LEU A 83 10.28 9.06 -26.25
C LEU A 83 9.82 8.15 -25.11
N PHE A 84 8.54 8.20 -24.79
CA PHE A 84 7.92 7.37 -23.77
C PHE A 84 7.06 6.29 -24.39
N HIS A 85 7.11 5.09 -23.83
CA HIS A 85 6.34 3.92 -24.26
C HIS A 85 5.18 3.60 -23.32
N SER A 86 5.21 4.18 -22.10
CA SER A 86 4.21 3.95 -21.06
C SER A 86 3.72 5.27 -20.45
N SER A 87 2.61 5.22 -19.75
CA SER A 87 2.14 6.34 -18.92
C SER A 87 2.64 6.27 -17.49
N SER A 88 3.54 5.31 -17.17
CA SER A 88 4.08 5.11 -15.82
C SER A 88 5.11 6.17 -15.45
N ASP A 89 5.04 6.64 -14.22
CA ASP A 89 6.06 7.49 -13.59
C ASP A 89 7.41 6.75 -13.40
N THR A 90 7.38 5.42 -13.36
CA THR A 90 8.58 4.58 -13.34
C THR A 90 9.45 4.81 -14.58
N GLU A 91 8.85 5.04 -15.76
CA GLU A 91 9.60 5.34 -16.98
C GLU A 91 10.23 6.74 -16.90
N VAL A 92 9.56 7.70 -16.28
CA VAL A 92 10.15 9.03 -16.01
C VAL A 92 11.37 8.89 -15.11
N PHE A 93 11.26 8.12 -14.03
CA PHE A 93 12.40 7.83 -13.15
C PHE A 93 13.57 7.23 -13.93
N ALA A 94 13.31 6.25 -14.81
CA ALA A 94 14.33 5.60 -15.61
C ALA A 94 15.03 6.56 -16.57
N HIS A 95 14.32 7.48 -17.20
CA HIS A 95 14.92 8.49 -18.07
C HIS A 95 15.84 9.45 -17.30
N ILE A 96 15.43 9.92 -16.13
CA ILE A 96 16.28 10.78 -15.27
C ILE A 96 17.52 9.99 -14.82
N LEU A 97 17.32 8.77 -14.32
CA LEU A 97 18.42 7.89 -13.89
C LEU A 97 19.44 7.64 -15.00
N THR A 98 18.98 7.30 -16.20
CA THR A 98 19.90 7.02 -17.33
C THR A 98 20.60 8.28 -17.80
N SER A 99 19.96 9.45 -17.73
CA SER A 99 20.61 10.74 -18.00
C SER A 99 21.77 11.00 -17.03
N HIS A 100 21.51 10.88 -15.72
CA HIS A 100 22.57 11.04 -14.71
C HIS A 100 23.64 9.96 -14.82
N ARG A 101 23.29 8.74 -15.21
CA ARG A 101 24.22 7.63 -15.35
C ARG A 101 25.34 7.92 -16.39
N LEU A 102 25.04 8.70 -17.42
CA LEU A 102 26.01 9.11 -18.43
C LEU A 102 27.07 10.10 -17.89
N GLU A 103 26.73 10.83 -16.83
CA GLU A 103 27.58 11.86 -16.24
C GLU A 103 28.19 11.42 -14.90
N SER A 104 27.81 10.25 -14.38
CA SER A 104 28.22 9.73 -13.07
C SER A 104 29.25 8.61 -13.22
N GLN A 105 30.10 8.46 -12.21
CA GLN A 105 31.11 7.40 -12.17
C GLN A 105 30.52 6.03 -11.81
N SER A 106 29.39 6.01 -11.08
CA SER A 106 28.71 4.80 -10.62
C SER A 106 27.19 4.89 -10.77
N LEU A 107 26.49 3.75 -10.71
CA LEU A 107 25.03 3.70 -10.65
C LEU A 107 24.51 4.29 -9.33
N GLU A 108 25.26 4.12 -8.24
CA GLU A 108 24.96 4.72 -6.94
C GLU A 108 24.91 6.25 -7.01
N GLU A 109 25.95 6.88 -7.59
CA GLU A 109 26.00 8.33 -7.78
C GLU A 109 24.87 8.82 -8.68
N ALA A 110 24.55 8.08 -9.75
CA ALA A 110 23.44 8.41 -10.62
C ALA A 110 22.08 8.35 -9.89
N LEU A 111 21.89 7.35 -9.03
CA LEU A 111 20.70 7.23 -8.18
C LEU A 111 20.61 8.37 -7.17
N SER A 112 21.70 8.72 -6.50
CA SER A 112 21.74 9.85 -5.56
C SER A 112 21.31 11.15 -6.25
N ARG A 113 21.88 11.46 -7.43
CA ARG A 113 21.47 12.64 -8.23
C ARG A 113 20.02 12.56 -8.70
N THR A 114 19.52 11.37 -9.04
CA THR A 114 18.12 11.17 -9.41
C THR A 114 17.20 11.50 -8.25
N MET A 115 17.55 11.13 -7.01
CA MET A 115 16.79 11.44 -5.81
C MET A 115 16.70 12.95 -5.51
N ASP A 116 17.64 13.77 -5.99
CA ASP A 116 17.58 15.23 -5.89
C ASP A 116 16.46 15.83 -6.79
N GLU A 117 16.19 15.20 -7.93
CA GLU A 117 15.23 15.73 -8.92
C GLU A 117 13.82 15.18 -8.72
N VAL A 118 13.68 13.87 -8.44
CA VAL A 118 12.38 13.23 -8.32
C VAL A 118 11.74 13.52 -6.98
N LYS A 119 10.44 13.79 -6.98
CA LYS A 119 9.65 14.09 -5.77
C LYS A 119 8.45 13.14 -5.67
N GLY A 120 8.14 12.72 -4.47
CA GLY A 120 6.97 11.85 -4.21
C GLY A 120 7.32 10.61 -3.41
N ALA A 121 6.45 9.60 -3.51
CA ALA A 121 6.63 8.33 -2.83
C ALA A 121 7.27 7.33 -3.78
N TYR A 122 8.36 6.71 -3.35
CA TYR A 122 8.96 5.59 -4.08
C TYR A 122 9.73 4.62 -3.18
N SER A 123 9.35 3.35 -3.28
CA SER A 123 10.18 2.22 -2.89
C SER A 123 10.53 1.47 -4.16
N LEU A 124 11.79 1.54 -4.54
CA LEU A 124 12.31 1.06 -5.83
C LEU A 124 13.23 -0.13 -5.64
N LEU A 125 13.13 -1.08 -6.55
CA LEU A 125 14.21 -2.03 -6.83
C LEU A 125 14.79 -1.73 -8.20
N VAL A 126 16.10 -1.60 -8.26
CA VAL A 126 16.86 -1.42 -9.49
C VAL A 126 17.82 -2.61 -9.61
N MET A 127 17.75 -3.33 -10.70
CA MET A 127 18.68 -4.43 -11.00
C MET A 127 19.48 -4.09 -12.23
N SER A 128 20.80 -4.16 -12.10
CA SER A 128 21.75 -4.11 -13.19
C SER A 128 22.34 -5.50 -13.45
N GLU A 129 23.31 -5.61 -14.33
CA GLU A 129 24.04 -6.85 -14.55
C GLU A 129 24.85 -7.30 -13.31
N ASP A 130 25.30 -6.34 -12.50
CA ASP A 130 26.25 -6.55 -11.40
C ASP A 130 25.66 -6.28 -10.01
N SER A 131 24.48 -5.69 -9.88
CA SER A 131 23.96 -5.27 -8.59
C SER A 131 22.44 -5.33 -8.49
N LEU A 132 21.98 -5.59 -7.27
CA LEU A 132 20.58 -5.44 -6.86
C LEU A 132 20.51 -4.30 -5.86
N ILE A 133 19.71 -3.28 -6.16
CA ILE A 133 19.68 -2.03 -5.41
C ILE A 133 18.25 -1.76 -4.93
N ALA A 134 18.12 -1.43 -3.66
CA ALA A 134 16.88 -0.93 -3.07
C ALA A 134 17.02 0.56 -2.77
N VAL A 135 16.04 1.35 -3.16
CA VAL A 135 16.01 2.80 -2.94
C VAL A 135 14.68 3.17 -2.29
N ARG A 136 14.74 3.86 -1.17
CA ARG A 136 13.54 4.36 -0.48
C ARG A 136 13.54 5.89 -0.49
N ASP A 137 12.40 6.50 -0.79
CA ASP A 137 12.28 7.95 -0.82
C ASP A 137 12.65 8.61 0.53
N PRO A 138 13.10 9.89 0.55
CA PRO A 138 13.56 10.55 1.78
C PRO A 138 12.50 10.69 2.87
N HIS A 139 11.21 10.68 2.52
CA HIS A 139 10.11 10.67 3.48
C HIS A 139 9.79 9.27 4.01
N GLY A 140 10.18 8.20 3.26
CA GLY A 140 9.86 6.83 3.58
C GLY A 140 8.37 6.53 3.53
N PHE A 141 7.65 7.08 2.54
CA PHE A 141 6.19 6.92 2.43
C PHE A 141 5.75 5.46 2.37
N ARG A 142 6.49 4.63 1.60
CA ARG A 142 6.20 3.20 1.48
C ARG A 142 7.26 2.38 2.20
N PRO A 143 6.87 1.20 2.73
CA PRO A 143 7.82 0.33 3.39
C PRO A 143 8.76 -0.35 2.39
N LEU A 144 9.95 -0.70 2.87
CA LEU A 144 10.93 -1.52 2.16
C LEU A 144 11.86 -2.14 3.19
N CYS A 145 12.08 -3.44 3.13
CA CYS A 145 12.90 -4.16 4.10
C CYS A 145 13.90 -5.11 3.43
N LEU A 146 14.91 -5.51 4.20
CA LEU A 146 15.98 -6.42 3.83
C LEU A 146 15.92 -7.65 4.72
N GLY A 147 16.02 -8.83 4.12
CA GLY A 147 16.18 -10.11 4.78
C GLY A 147 17.34 -10.91 4.22
N LYS A 148 17.71 -11.97 4.95
CA LYS A 148 18.77 -12.91 4.59
C LYS A 148 18.20 -14.31 4.38
N VAL A 149 18.55 -14.94 3.28
CA VAL A 149 18.32 -16.36 3.01
C VAL A 149 19.68 -17.03 2.82
N GLU A 150 19.88 -18.22 3.44
CA GLU A 150 21.12 -19.00 3.29
C GLU A 150 22.33 -18.18 2.82
N ASP A 151 22.64 -18.24 1.53
CA ASP A 151 23.79 -17.55 0.91
C ASP A 151 23.42 -16.25 0.19
N GLY A 152 22.23 -15.70 0.41
CA GLY A 152 21.71 -14.54 -0.33
C GLY A 152 20.92 -13.56 0.50
N TYR A 153 20.37 -12.55 -0.17
CA TYR A 153 19.57 -11.50 0.42
C TYR A 153 18.28 -11.27 -0.37
N VAL A 154 17.26 -10.78 0.32
CA VAL A 154 15.96 -10.48 -0.26
C VAL A 154 15.52 -9.09 0.17
N PHE A 155 15.18 -8.24 -0.79
CA PHE A 155 14.40 -7.03 -0.53
C PHE A 155 12.92 -7.34 -0.69
N ALA A 156 12.09 -6.80 0.18
CA ALA A 156 10.64 -6.94 0.09
C ALA A 156 9.93 -5.65 0.52
N SER A 157 8.73 -5.43 0.02
CA SER A 157 7.89 -4.31 0.48
C SER A 157 7.46 -4.48 1.93
N GLU A 158 7.27 -5.74 2.40
CA GLU A 158 6.79 -6.06 3.75
C GLU A 158 7.55 -7.24 4.34
N SER A 159 7.75 -7.23 5.67
CA SER A 159 8.45 -8.31 6.38
C SER A 159 7.75 -9.68 6.25
N CYS A 160 6.41 -9.70 6.15
CA CYS A 160 5.67 -10.94 5.94
C CYS A 160 6.01 -11.66 4.63
N ALA A 161 6.54 -10.95 3.63
CA ALA A 161 7.03 -11.58 2.40
C ALA A 161 8.37 -12.29 2.63
N LEU A 162 9.20 -11.77 3.55
CA LEU A 162 10.43 -12.45 3.98
C LEU A 162 10.12 -13.76 4.69
N ASP A 163 9.13 -13.74 5.59
CA ASP A 163 8.66 -14.96 6.29
C ASP A 163 8.16 -16.01 5.29
N ALA A 164 7.41 -15.56 4.26
CA ALA A 164 6.86 -16.47 3.24
C ALA A 164 7.93 -17.22 2.43
N VAL A 165 9.12 -16.64 2.27
CA VAL A 165 10.26 -17.28 1.56
C VAL A 165 11.30 -17.87 2.51
N GLY A 166 11.03 -17.87 3.83
CA GLY A 166 11.95 -18.38 4.85
C GLY A 166 13.18 -17.50 5.07
N ALA A 167 13.10 -16.21 4.73
CA ALA A 167 14.17 -15.27 4.96
C ALA A 167 14.14 -14.71 6.39
N GLN A 168 15.30 -14.59 7.01
CA GLN A 168 15.43 -13.88 8.27
C GLN A 168 15.38 -12.37 8.03
N PHE A 169 14.43 -11.67 8.68
CA PHE A 169 14.39 -10.21 8.68
C PHE A 169 15.68 -9.64 9.29
N LEU A 170 16.33 -8.72 8.59
CA LEU A 170 17.52 -8.02 9.08
C LEU A 170 17.17 -6.62 9.57
N ARG A 171 16.53 -5.82 8.71
CA ARG A 171 16.16 -4.44 9.01
C ARG A 171 15.25 -3.85 7.94
N ASP A 172 14.62 -2.76 8.26
CA ASP A 172 14.02 -1.87 7.25
C ASP A 172 15.13 -1.07 6.51
N ILE A 173 14.82 -0.65 5.28
CA ILE A 173 15.62 0.33 4.54
C ILE A 173 15.22 1.70 5.05
N GLU A 174 16.20 2.50 5.48
CA GLU A 174 15.93 3.83 6.04
C GLU A 174 15.33 4.78 4.99
N PRO A 175 14.45 5.72 5.38
CA PRO A 175 14.05 6.81 4.50
C PRO A 175 15.27 7.55 3.92
N GLY A 176 15.35 7.65 2.60
CA GLY A 176 16.47 8.26 1.88
C GLY A 176 17.67 7.34 1.63
N GLU A 177 17.58 6.06 1.99
CA GLU A 177 18.70 5.11 1.80
C GLU A 177 18.69 4.52 0.38
N ILE A 178 19.91 4.38 -0.18
CA ILE A 178 20.23 3.52 -1.31
C ILE A 178 21.02 2.34 -0.76
N CYS A 179 20.43 1.15 -0.75
CA CYS A 179 21.05 -0.09 -0.28
C CYS A 179 21.43 -0.99 -1.47
N ILE A 180 22.69 -1.29 -1.62
CA ILE A 180 23.26 -1.99 -2.76
C ILE A 180 23.78 -3.36 -2.33
N ILE A 181 23.40 -4.40 -3.07
CA ILE A 181 23.97 -5.75 -2.96
C ILE A 181 24.78 -6.01 -4.22
N ASP A 182 26.10 -6.22 -4.08
CA ASP A 182 26.96 -6.61 -5.18
C ASP A 182 26.63 -8.05 -5.62
N GLY A 183 26.34 -8.23 -6.89
CA GLY A 183 25.99 -9.54 -7.46
C GLY A 183 27.16 -10.50 -7.62
N LYS A 184 28.41 -10.05 -7.42
CA LYS A 184 29.60 -10.89 -7.55
C LYS A 184 29.94 -11.60 -6.24
N ASP A 185 29.95 -10.86 -5.14
CA ASP A 185 30.41 -11.36 -3.84
C ASP A 185 29.34 -11.26 -2.73
N GLY A 186 28.18 -10.64 -3.02
CA GLY A 186 27.09 -10.47 -2.06
C GLY A 186 27.36 -9.41 -0.98
N THR A 187 28.38 -8.56 -1.14
CA THR A 187 28.62 -7.47 -0.19
C THR A 187 27.48 -6.47 -0.20
N ILE A 188 27.14 -5.95 0.99
CA ILE A 188 26.12 -4.92 1.15
C ILE A 188 26.78 -3.58 1.42
N HIS A 189 26.39 -2.58 0.64
CA HIS A 189 26.79 -1.19 0.82
C HIS A 189 25.55 -0.30 0.93
N SER A 190 25.60 0.72 1.79
CA SER A 190 24.51 1.69 1.96
C SER A 190 25.01 3.11 1.78
N ASN A 191 24.39 3.84 0.85
CA ASN A 191 24.51 5.28 0.76
C ASN A 191 23.36 5.92 1.53
N LYS A 192 23.69 6.78 2.49
CA LYS A 192 22.75 7.45 3.40
C LYS A 192 22.76 8.98 3.26
N GLU A 193 23.24 9.48 2.12
CA GLU A 193 23.34 10.92 1.85
C GLU A 193 21.99 11.63 2.00
N HIS A 194 20.90 11.00 1.53
CA HIS A 194 19.55 11.53 1.61
C HIS A 194 18.81 11.16 2.91
N CYS A 195 19.38 10.32 3.77
CA CYS A 195 18.79 10.01 5.06
C CYS A 195 18.75 11.26 5.94
N LYS A 196 17.59 11.49 6.57
CA LYS A 196 17.36 12.65 7.45
C LYS A 196 17.42 14.03 6.74
N SER A 197 17.43 14.06 5.42
CA SER A 197 17.32 15.30 4.64
C SER A 197 15.96 15.99 4.87
N VAL A 198 14.93 15.20 5.15
CA VAL A 198 13.58 15.63 5.51
C VAL A 198 13.05 14.78 6.67
N SER A 199 11.94 15.22 7.28
CA SER A 199 11.25 14.40 8.31
C SER A 199 10.58 13.19 7.68
N SER A 200 10.72 12.02 8.30
CA SER A 200 10.03 10.81 7.86
C SER A 200 8.51 11.01 7.89
N SER A 201 7.81 10.39 6.97
CA SER A 201 6.37 10.53 6.79
C SER A 201 5.77 9.22 6.25
N LEU A 202 5.91 8.13 7.02
CA LEU A 202 5.32 6.84 6.68
C LEU A 202 3.83 7.00 6.40
N CYS A 203 3.33 6.44 5.30
CA CYS A 203 1.91 6.45 5.02
C CYS A 203 1.16 5.73 6.13
N VAL A 204 0.36 6.45 6.93
CA VAL A 204 -0.38 5.85 8.03
C VAL A 204 -1.38 4.80 7.57
N PHE A 205 -1.80 4.88 6.31
CA PHE A 205 -2.74 3.92 5.72
C PHE A 205 -2.11 2.53 5.49
N GLU A 206 -0.77 2.41 5.53
CA GLU A 206 -0.10 1.12 5.64
C GLU A 206 -0.52 0.38 6.92
N LEU A 207 -0.54 1.07 8.05
CA LEU A 207 -0.95 0.48 9.34
C LEU A 207 -2.46 0.21 9.38
N ILE A 208 -3.28 1.03 8.72
CA ILE A 208 -4.75 0.90 8.74
C ILE A 208 -5.21 -0.21 7.81
N TYR A 209 -4.69 -0.25 6.57
CA TYR A 209 -5.26 -1.10 5.52
C TYR A 209 -4.26 -1.87 4.66
N PHE A 210 -3.22 -1.21 4.07
CA PHE A 210 -2.43 -1.81 3.01
C PHE A 210 -1.62 -3.02 3.46
N ALA A 211 -0.85 -2.87 4.55
CA ALA A 211 0.03 -3.91 5.01
C ALA A 211 -0.73 -5.11 5.57
N ARG A 212 -0.14 -6.27 5.47
CA ARG A 212 -0.66 -7.47 6.15
C ARG A 212 -0.48 -7.33 7.67
N PRO A 213 -1.41 -7.84 8.48
CA PRO A 213 -1.35 -7.68 9.95
C PRO A 213 -0.11 -8.33 10.58
N ASP A 214 0.44 -9.36 9.94
CA ASP A 214 1.68 -10.05 10.37
C ASP A 214 2.97 -9.31 9.97
N SER A 215 2.87 -8.16 9.30
CA SER A 215 4.03 -7.33 8.96
C SER A 215 4.48 -6.44 10.12
N VAL A 216 5.80 -6.18 10.13
CA VAL A 216 6.44 -5.13 10.92
C VAL A 216 7.03 -4.11 9.96
N ILE A 217 6.71 -2.83 10.14
CA ILE A 217 7.16 -1.72 9.29
C ILE A 217 7.79 -0.65 10.17
N ASP A 218 9.04 -0.29 9.89
CA ASP A 218 9.79 0.69 10.69
C ASP A 218 9.66 0.42 12.21
N THR A 219 9.80 -0.84 12.60
CA THR A 219 9.64 -1.37 13.96
C THR A 219 8.22 -1.42 14.50
N ILE A 220 7.21 -0.98 13.75
CA ILE A 220 5.81 -0.97 14.17
C ILE A 220 5.13 -2.28 13.73
N SER A 221 4.58 -3.05 14.68
CA SER A 221 3.69 -4.17 14.37
C SER A 221 2.36 -3.64 13.84
N VAL A 222 1.98 -4.05 12.63
CA VAL A 222 0.70 -3.67 12.00
C VAL A 222 -0.47 -4.21 12.82
N HIS A 223 -0.36 -5.46 13.31
CA HIS A 223 -1.38 -6.07 14.18
C HIS A 223 -1.62 -5.23 15.44
N GLU A 224 -0.55 -4.89 16.18
CA GLU A 224 -0.68 -4.10 17.41
C GLU A 224 -1.22 -2.69 17.14
N ALA A 225 -0.83 -2.06 16.04
CA ALA A 225 -1.36 -0.76 15.64
C ALA A 225 -2.88 -0.83 15.38
N ARG A 226 -3.37 -1.89 14.72
CA ARG A 226 -4.80 -2.11 14.47
C ARG A 226 -5.56 -2.45 15.76
N ILE A 227 -5.01 -3.28 16.65
CA ILE A 227 -5.60 -3.51 17.98
C ILE A 227 -5.76 -2.19 18.73
N ARG A 228 -4.74 -1.34 18.71
CA ARG A 228 -4.74 -0.04 19.39
C ARG A 228 -5.79 0.90 18.78
N SER A 229 -5.94 0.93 17.45
CA SER A 229 -6.97 1.74 16.78
C SER A 229 -8.38 1.37 17.26
N GLY A 230 -8.65 0.08 17.41
CA GLY A 230 -9.92 -0.42 17.95
C GLY A 230 -10.16 -0.02 19.40
N ALA A 231 -9.13 -0.06 20.24
CA ALA A 231 -9.23 0.39 21.63
C ALA A 231 -9.56 1.89 21.72
N PHE A 232 -8.91 2.72 20.89
CA PHE A 232 -9.22 4.15 20.81
C PHE A 232 -10.64 4.41 20.33
N LEU A 233 -11.12 3.68 19.33
CA LEU A 233 -12.52 3.79 18.86
C LEU A 233 -13.53 3.44 19.97
N ALA A 234 -13.24 2.47 20.82
CA ALA A 234 -14.11 2.12 21.94
C ALA A 234 -14.19 3.24 22.98
N LEU A 235 -13.11 3.98 23.20
CA LEU A 235 -13.06 5.12 24.11
C LEU A 235 -13.76 6.36 23.54
N GLU A 236 -13.54 6.68 22.26
CA GLU A 236 -14.09 7.87 21.62
C GLU A 236 -15.55 7.70 21.19
N HIS A 237 -15.91 6.49 20.73
CA HIS A 237 -17.22 6.18 20.19
C HIS A 237 -17.82 4.91 20.82
N PRO A 238 -18.06 4.92 22.13
CA PRO A 238 -18.69 3.79 22.82
C PRO A 238 -20.08 3.52 22.25
N ALA A 239 -20.52 2.27 22.31
CA ALA A 239 -21.85 1.85 21.91
C ALA A 239 -22.42 0.86 22.91
N GLN A 240 -23.75 0.89 23.12
CA GLN A 240 -24.44 -0.15 23.85
C GLN A 240 -24.82 -1.27 22.87
N ALA A 241 -24.02 -2.31 22.82
CA ALA A 241 -24.20 -3.40 21.87
C ALA A 241 -23.98 -4.78 22.51
N ASP A 242 -24.41 -5.81 21.78
CA ASP A 242 -24.37 -7.18 22.25
C ASP A 242 -23.20 -7.97 21.66
N VAL A 243 -22.60 -7.47 20.56
CA VAL A 243 -21.47 -8.11 19.88
C VAL A 243 -20.67 -7.09 19.07
N VAL A 244 -19.35 -7.25 19.05
CA VAL A 244 -18.42 -6.55 18.14
C VAL A 244 -18.02 -7.50 17.03
N ILE A 245 -18.07 -7.04 15.79
CA ILE A 245 -17.64 -7.80 14.60
C ILE A 245 -16.72 -6.94 13.74
N GLY A 246 -15.77 -7.55 13.05
CA GLY A 246 -14.90 -6.87 12.07
C GLY A 246 -15.28 -7.22 10.64
N VAL A 247 -15.09 -6.27 9.73
CA VAL A 247 -15.14 -6.55 8.30
C VAL A 247 -13.85 -7.29 7.91
N PRO A 248 -13.93 -8.51 7.36
CA PRO A 248 -12.74 -9.24 6.98
C PRO A 248 -12.02 -8.62 5.76
N ASP A 249 -10.72 -8.57 5.69
CA ASP A 249 -9.73 -9.06 6.68
C ASP A 249 -9.22 -7.92 7.59
N SER A 250 -9.22 -6.66 7.10
CA SER A 250 -8.58 -5.48 7.70
C SER A 250 -9.24 -4.95 8.98
N GLY A 251 -10.56 -5.11 9.12
CA GLY A 251 -11.29 -4.67 10.30
C GLY A 251 -11.23 -5.65 11.50
N ILE A 252 -10.65 -6.85 11.34
CA ILE A 252 -10.68 -7.89 12.38
C ILE A 252 -9.88 -7.47 13.61
N ASP A 253 -8.64 -7.03 13.43
CA ASP A 253 -7.76 -6.67 14.56
C ASP A 253 -8.32 -5.48 15.35
N ALA A 254 -8.80 -4.47 14.65
CA ALA A 254 -9.45 -3.33 15.29
C ALA A 254 -10.73 -3.73 16.03
N ALA A 255 -11.51 -4.70 15.52
CA ALA A 255 -12.67 -5.23 16.22
C ALA A 255 -12.28 -5.97 17.50
N ILE A 256 -11.19 -6.72 17.49
CA ILE A 256 -10.64 -7.36 18.70
C ILE A 256 -10.21 -6.28 19.70
N GLY A 257 -9.53 -5.23 19.25
CA GLY A 257 -9.12 -4.11 20.11
C GLY A 257 -10.31 -3.38 20.73
N TYR A 258 -11.34 -3.10 19.94
CA TYR A 258 -12.60 -2.51 20.40
C TYR A 258 -13.29 -3.40 21.45
N SER A 259 -13.41 -4.69 21.19
CA SER A 259 -14.01 -5.67 22.09
C SER A 259 -13.28 -5.73 23.44
N ARG A 260 -11.95 -5.81 23.43
CA ARG A 260 -11.12 -5.84 24.64
C ARG A 260 -11.31 -4.58 25.49
N GLN A 261 -11.34 -3.42 24.85
CA GLN A 261 -11.47 -2.12 25.54
C GLN A 261 -12.89 -1.86 26.06
N SER A 262 -13.93 -2.21 25.28
CA SER A 262 -15.34 -1.96 25.64
C SER A 262 -15.93 -3.02 26.56
N GLY A 263 -15.33 -4.23 26.62
CA GLY A 263 -15.89 -5.40 27.30
C GLY A 263 -17.05 -6.07 26.54
N ILE A 264 -17.42 -5.56 25.35
CA ILE A 264 -18.45 -6.19 24.51
C ILE A 264 -17.83 -7.41 23.80
N PRO A 265 -18.49 -8.60 23.83
CA PRO A 265 -17.91 -9.80 23.23
C PRO A 265 -17.60 -9.66 21.73
N TYR A 266 -16.44 -10.15 21.29
CA TYR A 266 -16.13 -10.29 19.87
C TYR A 266 -16.85 -11.52 19.29
N GLY A 267 -17.36 -11.39 18.07
CA GLY A 267 -17.95 -12.47 17.30
C GLY A 267 -17.55 -12.45 15.84
N ILE A 268 -17.53 -13.61 15.20
CA ILE A 268 -17.32 -13.68 13.74
C ILE A 268 -18.66 -13.37 13.07
N GLY A 269 -18.79 -12.15 12.53
CA GLY A 269 -20.02 -11.68 11.89
C GLY A 269 -20.10 -11.98 10.39
N PHE A 270 -18.94 -12.18 9.73
CA PHE A 270 -18.85 -12.44 8.30
C PHE A 270 -17.90 -13.59 7.99
N ILE A 271 -18.22 -14.32 6.93
CA ILE A 271 -17.31 -15.26 6.27
C ILE A 271 -16.97 -14.71 4.88
N LYS A 272 -15.67 -14.64 4.59
CA LYS A 272 -15.17 -14.35 3.25
C LYS A 272 -15.10 -15.62 2.43
N ASN A 273 -15.72 -15.61 1.25
CA ASN A 273 -15.63 -16.73 0.33
C ASN A 273 -14.20 -16.79 -0.26
N LYS A 274 -13.43 -17.79 0.16
CA LYS A 274 -12.03 -17.98 -0.25
C LYS A 274 -11.87 -18.47 -1.71
N TYR A 275 -12.95 -19.02 -2.29
CA TYR A 275 -12.94 -19.52 -3.69
C TYR A 275 -13.08 -18.40 -4.73
N ILE A 276 -13.41 -17.18 -4.30
CA ILE A 276 -13.55 -16.03 -5.20
C ILE A 276 -12.32 -15.15 -5.01
N GLY A 277 -11.47 -15.09 -6.01
CA GLY A 277 -10.30 -14.22 -6.06
C GLY A 277 -10.66 -12.72 -5.96
N ARG A 278 -9.66 -11.82 -5.87
CA ARG A 278 -9.86 -10.37 -5.88
C ARG A 278 -10.47 -9.92 -7.21
N THR A 279 -11.80 -9.74 -7.25
CA THR A 279 -12.56 -9.37 -8.46
C THR A 279 -12.65 -7.86 -8.68
N PHE A 280 -11.62 -7.08 -8.29
CA PHE A 280 -11.55 -5.66 -8.66
C PHE A 280 -11.26 -5.42 -10.15
N ILE A 281 -11.10 -6.48 -10.95
CA ILE A 281 -10.67 -6.44 -12.36
C ILE A 281 -11.85 -6.52 -13.33
N GLN A 282 -13.12 -6.48 -12.89
CA GLN A 282 -14.26 -6.55 -13.81
C GLN A 282 -14.82 -5.16 -14.21
N PRO A 283 -15.06 -4.92 -15.52
CA PRO A 283 -15.30 -3.57 -16.07
C PRO A 283 -16.72 -3.03 -15.91
N LYS A 284 -17.73 -3.76 -15.43
CA LYS A 284 -19.12 -3.32 -15.43
C LYS A 284 -19.70 -3.08 -14.02
N GLN A 285 -20.32 -1.91 -13.85
CA GLN A 285 -20.88 -1.44 -12.58
C GLN A 285 -21.99 -2.36 -12.02
N GLY A 286 -22.80 -3.01 -12.85
CA GLY A 286 -23.84 -3.96 -12.43
C GLY A 286 -23.32 -5.32 -11.94
N GLU A 287 -22.15 -5.75 -12.39
CA GLU A 287 -21.52 -6.99 -11.95
C GLU A 287 -20.80 -6.83 -10.59
N ARG A 288 -20.38 -5.61 -10.24
CA ARG A 288 -19.78 -5.28 -8.94
C ARG A 288 -20.78 -5.52 -7.78
N GLU A 289 -22.06 -5.30 -8.00
CA GLU A 289 -23.09 -5.51 -6.96
C GLU A 289 -23.32 -6.99 -6.65
N SER A 290 -23.37 -7.89 -7.61
CA SER A 290 -23.49 -9.32 -7.39
C SER A 290 -22.22 -9.90 -6.75
N THR A 291 -21.06 -9.42 -7.14
CA THR A 291 -19.76 -9.93 -6.73
C THR A 291 -19.45 -9.72 -5.24
N VAL A 292 -19.86 -8.61 -4.63
CA VAL A 292 -19.65 -8.43 -3.17
C VAL A 292 -20.56 -9.36 -2.36
N ARG A 293 -21.80 -9.63 -2.82
CA ARG A 293 -22.70 -10.59 -2.16
C ARG A 293 -22.14 -12.01 -2.15
N ILE A 294 -21.37 -12.36 -3.17
CA ILE A 294 -20.74 -13.67 -3.26
C ILE A 294 -19.45 -13.72 -2.40
N LYS A 295 -18.82 -12.55 -2.10
CA LYS A 295 -17.56 -12.47 -1.34
C LYS A 295 -17.71 -12.48 0.16
N LEU A 296 -18.75 -11.83 0.70
CA LEU A 296 -18.98 -11.68 2.12
C LEU A 296 -20.38 -12.16 2.48
N ASN A 297 -20.45 -13.20 3.31
CA ASN A 297 -21.71 -13.73 3.84
C ASN A 297 -21.80 -13.44 5.34
N PRO A 298 -22.89 -12.79 5.80
CA PRO A 298 -23.12 -12.60 7.23
C PRO A 298 -23.48 -13.90 7.91
N ILE A 299 -23.00 -14.08 9.14
CA ILE A 299 -23.36 -15.21 10.00
C ILE A 299 -24.57 -14.81 10.82
N SER A 300 -25.78 -15.23 10.37
CA SER A 300 -27.04 -14.85 10.99
C SER A 300 -27.13 -15.23 12.47
N SER A 301 -26.60 -16.37 12.89
CA SER A 301 -26.57 -16.79 14.30
C SER A 301 -25.77 -15.84 15.20
N THR A 302 -24.78 -15.14 14.64
CA THR A 302 -23.99 -14.15 15.38
C THR A 302 -24.73 -12.83 15.53
N VAL A 303 -25.50 -12.39 14.52
CA VAL A 303 -26.01 -11.02 14.45
C VAL A 303 -27.53 -10.89 14.63
N ARG A 304 -28.32 -11.95 14.42
CA ARG A 304 -29.79 -11.90 14.46
C ARG A 304 -30.30 -11.46 15.81
N GLY A 305 -31.16 -10.41 15.82
CA GLY A 305 -31.78 -9.84 17.01
C GLY A 305 -30.81 -9.05 17.90
N LYS A 306 -29.54 -8.89 17.51
CA LYS A 306 -28.51 -8.22 18.31
C LYS A 306 -28.24 -6.80 17.84
N ARG A 307 -27.78 -5.97 18.78
CA ARG A 307 -27.12 -4.69 18.52
C ARG A 307 -25.66 -4.98 18.21
N VAL A 308 -25.20 -4.56 17.05
CA VAL A 308 -23.89 -4.94 16.49
C VAL A 308 -23.00 -3.71 16.40
N VAL A 309 -21.79 -3.76 16.97
CA VAL A 309 -20.70 -2.85 16.58
C VAL A 309 -19.97 -3.47 15.41
N LEU A 310 -20.00 -2.78 14.27
CA LEU A 310 -19.31 -3.16 13.06
C LEU A 310 -18.03 -2.31 12.92
N ILE A 311 -16.87 -2.95 12.91
CA ILE A 311 -15.59 -2.27 12.70
C ILE A 311 -15.12 -2.50 11.26
N ASP A 312 -14.88 -1.39 10.56
CA ASP A 312 -14.28 -1.37 9.23
C ASP A 312 -12.97 -0.57 9.25
N ASP A 313 -12.06 -0.83 8.32
CA ASP A 313 -10.81 -0.08 8.24
C ASP A 313 -11.03 1.39 7.85
N SER A 314 -11.88 1.63 6.85
CA SER A 314 -12.07 2.97 6.29
C SER A 314 -13.36 3.10 5.50
N ILE A 315 -13.84 4.34 5.35
CA ILE A 315 -14.99 4.69 4.51
C ILE A 315 -14.53 5.74 3.50
N VAL A 316 -14.20 5.31 2.28
CA VAL A 316 -13.75 6.22 1.21
C VAL A 316 -14.93 6.74 0.39
N ARG A 317 -15.63 5.85 -0.32
CA ARG A 317 -16.78 6.17 -1.21
C ARG A 317 -18.14 5.81 -0.60
N GLY A 318 -18.18 5.11 0.53
CA GLY A 318 -19.38 4.71 1.25
C GLY A 318 -20.18 3.54 0.64
N THR A 319 -19.96 3.19 -0.62
CA THR A 319 -20.74 2.16 -1.35
C THR A 319 -20.55 0.76 -0.74
N THR A 320 -19.33 0.39 -0.39
CA THR A 320 -19.02 -0.90 0.24
C THR A 320 -19.62 -0.98 1.64
N SER A 321 -19.43 0.03 2.48
CA SER A 321 -19.93 0.07 3.85
C SER A 321 -21.48 0.05 3.89
N LYS A 322 -22.17 0.81 3.02
CA LYS A 322 -23.62 0.77 2.85
C LYS A 322 -24.11 -0.65 2.56
N ARG A 323 -23.42 -1.36 1.70
CA ARG A 323 -23.78 -2.72 1.33
C ARG A 323 -23.55 -3.72 2.47
N ILE A 324 -22.44 -3.61 3.18
CA ILE A 324 -22.13 -4.45 4.34
C ILE A 324 -23.19 -4.26 5.43
N VAL A 325 -23.58 -3.02 5.71
CA VAL A 325 -24.67 -2.70 6.66
C VAL A 325 -25.99 -3.34 6.22
N ARG A 326 -26.34 -3.24 4.93
CA ARG A 326 -27.55 -3.87 4.38
C ARG A 326 -27.55 -5.39 4.60
N LEU A 327 -26.41 -6.06 4.35
CA LEU A 327 -26.27 -7.51 4.58
C LEU A 327 -26.53 -7.89 6.05
N LEU A 328 -26.05 -7.09 7.02
CA LEU A 328 -26.31 -7.30 8.44
C LEU A 328 -27.78 -7.11 8.78
N ARG A 329 -28.44 -6.08 8.23
CA ARG A 329 -29.88 -5.86 8.42
C ARG A 329 -30.70 -7.03 7.84
N GLU A 330 -30.38 -7.49 6.62
CA GLU A 330 -31.00 -8.66 5.99
C GLU A 330 -30.80 -9.93 6.83
N ALA A 331 -29.65 -10.08 7.50
CA ALA A 331 -29.36 -11.18 8.42
C ALA A 331 -30.09 -11.07 9.76
N GLY A 332 -30.79 -9.96 10.02
CA GLY A 332 -31.63 -9.74 11.19
C GLY A 332 -30.96 -8.97 12.34
N ALA A 333 -29.89 -8.22 12.09
CA ALA A 333 -29.31 -7.32 13.10
C ALA A 333 -30.35 -6.25 13.51
N LYS A 334 -30.50 -6.05 14.84
CA LYS A 334 -31.41 -5.07 15.41
C LYS A 334 -30.89 -3.65 15.26
N GLU A 335 -29.65 -3.44 15.62
CA GLU A 335 -28.92 -2.18 15.49
C GLU A 335 -27.54 -2.44 14.89
N VAL A 336 -27.02 -1.46 14.13
CA VAL A 336 -25.68 -1.49 13.54
C VAL A 336 -24.97 -0.17 13.84
N HIS A 337 -23.95 -0.24 14.67
CA HIS A 337 -23.08 0.87 15.03
C HIS A 337 -21.76 0.74 14.27
N LEU A 338 -21.58 1.53 13.21
CA LEU A 338 -20.37 1.45 12.37
C LEU A 338 -19.25 2.30 12.96
N ARG A 339 -18.05 1.72 13.03
CA ARG A 339 -16.81 2.38 13.46
C ARG A 339 -15.74 2.19 12.41
N SER A 340 -15.14 3.29 11.96
CA SER A 340 -14.02 3.30 11.01
C SER A 340 -12.72 3.50 11.77
N SER A 341 -11.75 2.59 11.58
CA SER A 341 -10.41 2.73 12.18
C SER A 341 -9.51 3.74 11.44
N ALA A 342 -10.06 4.44 10.46
CA ALA A 342 -9.46 5.62 9.83
C ALA A 342 -10.30 6.87 10.11
N PRO A 343 -9.69 8.07 10.11
CA PRO A 343 -10.41 9.33 10.00
C PRO A 343 -11.19 9.45 8.68
N PRO A 344 -12.12 10.42 8.57
CA PRO A 344 -12.78 10.71 7.30
C PRO A 344 -11.76 11.14 6.23
N PHE A 345 -11.87 10.58 5.02
CA PHE A 345 -11.11 11.02 3.86
C PHE A 345 -11.66 12.36 3.34
N LEU A 346 -10.84 13.41 3.37
CA LEU A 346 -11.22 14.75 2.96
C LEU A 346 -10.40 15.29 1.78
N PHE A 347 -9.31 14.61 1.44
CA PHE A 347 -8.37 15.06 0.40
C PHE A 347 -7.89 13.88 -0.45
N PRO A 348 -7.56 14.11 -1.73
CA PRO A 348 -6.97 13.08 -2.59
C PRO A 348 -5.58 12.67 -2.08
N CYS A 349 -5.11 11.51 -2.53
CA CYS A 349 -3.76 11.05 -2.28
C CYS A 349 -2.89 11.23 -3.53
N TYR A 350 -1.68 11.77 -3.36
CA TYR A 350 -0.71 11.94 -4.44
C TYR A 350 0.46 10.93 -4.35
N TYR A 351 0.45 10.03 -3.35
CA TYR A 351 1.55 9.14 -3.01
C TYR A 351 1.25 7.66 -3.28
N GLY A 352 0.30 7.37 -4.18
CA GLY A 352 0.01 6.02 -4.65
C GLY A 352 -1.12 5.29 -3.94
N THR A 353 -2.12 6.02 -3.41
CA THR A 353 -3.43 5.46 -3.05
C THR A 353 -4.45 5.85 -4.12
N ASP A 354 -5.31 4.92 -4.55
CA ASP A 354 -6.37 5.14 -5.56
C ASP A 354 -7.49 6.06 -5.02
N ILE A 355 -7.14 7.31 -4.74
CA ILE A 355 -8.02 8.39 -4.27
C ILE A 355 -7.67 9.66 -5.04
N ASP A 356 -8.20 9.76 -6.26
CA ASP A 356 -7.77 10.79 -7.22
C ASP A 356 -8.54 12.11 -7.10
N SER A 357 -9.76 12.09 -6.55
CA SER A 357 -10.65 13.24 -6.58
C SER A 357 -11.47 13.41 -5.32
N LYS A 358 -11.57 14.66 -4.84
CA LYS A 358 -12.50 15.04 -3.76
C LYS A 358 -13.95 14.71 -4.06
N LYS A 359 -14.34 14.69 -5.34
CA LYS A 359 -15.74 14.47 -5.76
C LYS A 359 -16.25 13.08 -5.37
N ASP A 360 -15.33 12.09 -5.26
CA ASP A 360 -15.67 10.73 -4.94
C ASP A 360 -15.60 10.42 -3.44
N LEU A 361 -15.13 11.38 -2.63
CA LEU A 361 -14.97 11.20 -1.19
C LEU A 361 -16.31 11.38 -0.46
N PHE A 362 -16.74 10.33 0.24
CA PHE A 362 -18.01 10.29 0.91
C PHE A 362 -18.17 11.40 1.96
N ALA A 363 -17.14 11.59 2.79
CA ALA A 363 -17.12 12.60 3.84
C ALA A 363 -16.97 14.05 3.33
N CYS A 364 -16.55 14.26 2.07
CA CYS A 364 -16.55 15.60 1.47
C CYS A 364 -17.94 16.05 1.00
N ASN A 365 -18.81 15.09 0.68
CA ASN A 365 -20.09 15.36 0.05
C ASN A 365 -21.27 15.27 1.04
N HIS A 366 -21.04 14.77 2.25
CA HIS A 366 -22.10 14.51 3.22
C HIS A 366 -21.66 14.89 4.63
N ASP A 367 -22.54 15.56 5.37
CA ASP A 367 -22.34 15.73 6.81
C ASP A 367 -22.54 14.42 7.58
N HIS A 368 -22.19 14.40 8.84
CA HIS A 368 -22.21 13.19 9.67
C HIS A 368 -23.58 12.51 9.72
N LYS A 369 -24.67 13.30 9.87
CA LYS A 369 -26.05 12.78 9.92
C LYS A 369 -26.49 12.21 8.57
N ALA A 370 -26.13 12.89 7.47
CA ALA A 370 -26.40 12.39 6.14
C ALA A 370 -25.65 11.09 5.88
N MET A 371 -24.38 10.98 6.32
CA MET A 371 -23.61 9.74 6.21
C MET A 371 -24.30 8.59 6.96
N GLU A 372 -24.74 8.78 8.20
CA GLU A 372 -25.49 7.76 8.97
C GLU A 372 -26.74 7.30 8.24
N ALA A 373 -27.54 8.24 7.75
CA ALA A 373 -28.78 7.94 7.02
C ALA A 373 -28.52 7.18 5.71
N ILE A 374 -27.51 7.60 4.92
CA ILE A 374 -27.18 6.96 3.65
C ILE A 374 -26.62 5.54 3.85
N LEU A 375 -25.82 5.33 4.90
CA LEU A 375 -25.27 4.03 5.27
C LEU A 375 -26.30 3.11 5.92
N GLY A 376 -27.37 3.68 6.51
CA GLY A 376 -28.43 2.94 7.21
C GLY A 376 -27.98 2.41 8.57
N VAL A 377 -27.08 3.13 9.24
CA VAL A 377 -26.54 2.80 10.56
C VAL A 377 -27.24 3.56 11.67
N ASP A 378 -27.23 3.02 12.89
CA ASP A 378 -27.80 3.67 14.08
C ASP A 378 -26.82 4.66 14.71
N SER A 379 -25.53 4.47 14.50
CA SER A 379 -24.48 5.46 14.79
C SER A 379 -23.22 5.21 13.96
N LEU A 380 -22.49 6.28 13.69
CA LEU A 380 -21.23 6.28 12.96
C LEU A 380 -20.13 6.90 13.84
N GLY A 381 -18.94 6.35 13.81
CA GLY A 381 -17.76 6.91 14.48
C GLY A 381 -16.50 6.68 13.64
N PHE A 382 -15.61 7.68 13.65
CA PHE A 382 -14.32 7.63 12.98
C PHE A 382 -13.22 7.81 14.00
N LEU A 383 -12.09 7.13 13.78
CA LEU A 383 -10.89 7.40 14.55
C LEU A 383 -10.44 8.85 14.32
N THR A 384 -10.03 9.54 15.37
CA THR A 384 -9.55 10.93 15.24
C THR A 384 -8.10 10.98 14.73
N ILE A 385 -7.71 12.12 14.13
CA ILE A 385 -6.34 12.35 13.67
C ILE A 385 -5.34 12.25 14.83
N ASP A 386 -5.72 12.75 16.02
CA ASP A 386 -4.88 12.70 17.22
C ASP A 386 -4.63 11.26 17.71
N GLN A 387 -5.56 10.34 17.45
CA GLN A 387 -5.38 8.93 17.78
C GLN A 387 -4.60 8.19 16.70
N VAL A 388 -4.76 8.56 15.44
CA VAL A 388 -4.00 7.97 14.33
C VAL A 388 -2.50 8.14 14.52
N ILE A 389 -2.02 9.29 15.00
CA ILE A 389 -0.60 9.50 15.27
C ILE A 389 -0.07 8.68 16.46
N LYS A 390 -0.97 8.16 17.31
CA LYS A 390 -0.66 7.31 18.45
C LYS A 390 -0.76 5.82 18.16
N LEU A 391 -0.94 5.44 16.90
CA LEU A 391 -0.92 4.02 16.50
C LEU A 391 0.45 3.38 16.67
N SER A 392 1.51 4.22 16.74
CA SER A 392 2.85 3.80 17.10
C SER A 392 3.29 4.45 18.42
N ASP A 393 4.00 3.68 19.25
CA ASP A 393 4.67 4.18 20.46
C ASP A 393 6.12 4.61 20.17
N HIS A 394 6.61 4.47 18.93
CA HIS A 394 7.98 4.81 18.56
C HIS A 394 8.15 6.31 18.36
N PRO A 395 8.88 7.01 19.24
CA PRO A 395 9.17 8.42 19.06
C PRO A 395 10.08 8.59 17.84
N GLY A 396 9.75 9.53 16.96
CA GLY A 396 10.57 9.89 15.79
C GLY A 396 10.08 9.35 14.45
N ILE A 397 9.07 8.48 14.43
CA ILE A 397 8.40 8.11 13.17
C ILE A 397 7.27 9.09 12.91
N GLY A 398 7.42 9.91 11.85
CA GLY A 398 6.37 10.77 11.35
C GLY A 398 5.40 10.01 10.45
N PHE A 399 4.13 10.43 10.42
CA PHE A 399 3.12 9.84 9.55
C PHE A 399 2.62 10.84 8.50
N CYS A 400 2.54 10.41 7.25
CA CYS A 400 1.74 11.08 6.24
C CYS A 400 0.25 10.86 6.54
N ARG A 401 -0.48 11.96 6.70
CA ARG A 401 -1.93 12.01 6.98
C ARG A 401 -2.65 12.89 5.96
N ALA A 402 -2.02 13.17 4.83
CA ALA A 402 -2.49 14.16 3.86
C ALA A 402 -3.91 13.90 3.35
N CYS A 403 -4.30 12.63 3.18
CA CYS A 403 -5.65 12.25 2.78
C CYS A 403 -6.74 12.65 3.80
N PHE A 404 -6.37 12.88 5.06
CA PHE A 404 -7.26 13.31 6.13
C PHE A 404 -7.17 14.82 6.40
N THR A 405 -5.96 15.40 6.34
CA THR A 405 -5.67 16.78 6.78
C THR A 405 -5.48 17.78 5.64
N GLY A 406 -5.08 17.33 4.45
CA GLY A 406 -4.64 18.20 3.35
C GLY A 406 -3.21 18.74 3.49
N GLU A 407 -2.49 18.30 4.53
CA GLU A 407 -1.09 18.67 4.75
C GLU A 407 -0.19 17.64 4.07
N TYR A 408 0.34 17.99 2.91
CA TYR A 408 1.19 17.11 2.11
C TYR A 408 2.67 17.33 2.46
N PRO A 409 3.40 16.27 2.93
CA PRO A 409 4.83 16.38 3.22
C PRO A 409 5.67 16.79 2.02
N CYS A 410 5.29 16.33 0.84
CA CYS A 410 5.88 16.72 -0.44
C CYS A 410 4.74 17.27 -1.32
N PRO A 411 4.60 18.61 -1.44
CA PRO A 411 3.51 19.19 -2.22
C PRO A 411 3.66 18.84 -3.71
N LYS A 412 2.52 18.59 -4.37
CA LYS A 412 2.47 18.40 -5.82
C LYS A 412 2.91 19.70 -6.50
N ALA A 413 3.75 19.60 -7.53
CA ALA A 413 4.01 20.70 -8.43
C ALA A 413 2.68 21.19 -9.05
N LEU A 414 2.40 22.49 -8.97
CA LEU A 414 1.17 23.12 -9.49
C LEU A 414 1.19 23.21 -11.00
#